data_d5aaa05a5388f5c34789d407fa35a947
#
_entry.id   d5aaa05a5388f5c34789d407fa35a947
#
_cell.length_a   1.000
_cell.length_b   1.000
_cell.length_c   1.000
_cell.angle_alpha   90.00
_cell.angle_beta   90.00
_cell.angle_gamma   90.00
#
_symmetry.space_group_name_H-M   'P 1'
#
loop_
_entity.id
_entity.type
_entity.pdbx_description
1 polymer ?
#
loop_
_entity_poly.entity_id
_entity_poly.type
_entity_poly.pdbx_seq_one_letter_code
_entity_poly.pdbx_strand_id
1 'polypeptide(L)'
;MAYHSATFDGGPSSLLASGRMHAEVTLHIDAEPLRVWELVSDITRMGDYSPEVFEAEWLDGATAPALGVRYRGHVKRNEIGPTYWTMCEITECVPGEVFEFAVMISGRPTNTWRYSFAPAEGGGTDATESFRLPDNILTAIWRPLGGFLRENRNRRDMLRTLERVKAVAEAA
;
A
#
# COMPACT_ATOMS: atom_id res chain seq x y z
N MET A 1 -3.34 -2.04 56.91
CA MET A 1 -2.47 -1.28 56.02
C MET A 1 -1.63 -2.29 55.27
N ALA A 2 -1.99 -2.56 54.00
CA ALA A 2 -1.16 -3.38 53.12
C ALA A 2 -1.26 -2.77 51.70
N TYR A 3 -0.16 -2.16 51.27
CA TYR A 3 0.01 -1.64 49.91
C TYR A 3 0.18 -2.82 48.97
N HIS A 4 -0.74 -2.97 48.01
CA HIS A 4 -0.55 -3.84 46.84
C HIS A 4 0.16 -3.07 45.76
N SER A 5 1.41 -3.41 45.54
CA SER A 5 2.24 -2.97 44.43
C SER A 5 1.80 -3.75 43.20
N ALA A 6 1.21 -3.06 42.24
CA ALA A 6 0.93 -3.60 40.91
C ALA A 6 2.23 -3.58 40.11
N THR A 7 2.83 -4.73 39.92
CA THR A 7 3.93 -4.97 38.97
C THR A 7 3.38 -4.92 37.57
N PHE A 8 3.78 -3.90 36.82
CA PHE A 8 3.59 -3.82 35.37
C PHE A 8 4.59 -4.78 34.71
N ASP A 9 4.09 -5.95 34.30
CA ASP A 9 4.88 -6.90 33.53
C ASP A 9 4.87 -6.49 32.06
N GLY A 10 5.84 -5.65 31.70
CA GLY A 10 6.14 -5.26 30.33
C GLY A 10 6.92 -6.37 29.62
N GLY A 11 6.25 -7.44 29.19
CA GLY A 11 6.85 -8.45 28.34
C GLY A 11 7.32 -7.84 27.01
N PRO A 12 8.53 -8.20 26.53
CA PRO A 12 9.02 -7.73 25.23
C PRO A 12 8.23 -8.41 24.12
N SER A 13 7.19 -7.75 23.63
CA SER A 13 6.45 -8.18 22.45
C SER A 13 7.32 -8.12 21.20
N SER A 14 7.67 -9.30 20.74
CA SER A 14 7.97 -9.67 19.35
C SER A 14 9.03 -8.88 18.58
N LEU A 15 10.29 -9.03 18.99
CA LEU A 15 11.44 -8.79 18.12
C LEU A 15 11.76 -9.97 17.18
N LEU A 16 10.77 -10.78 16.84
CA LEU A 16 10.86 -11.84 15.83
C LEU A 16 9.90 -11.58 14.66
N ALA A 17 9.88 -10.35 14.16
CA ALA A 17 9.35 -10.12 12.83
C ALA A 17 10.36 -10.72 11.84
N SER A 18 10.06 -11.96 11.44
CA SER A 18 10.62 -12.66 10.30
C SER A 18 10.93 -11.71 9.15
N GLY A 19 12.13 -11.85 8.59
CA GLY A 19 12.76 -10.96 7.60
C GLY A 19 12.02 -10.70 6.30
N ARG A 20 10.77 -10.28 6.36
CA ARG A 20 9.96 -9.82 5.23
C ARG A 20 10.43 -8.43 4.79
N MET A 21 10.68 -8.24 3.51
CA MET A 21 10.85 -6.89 2.99
C MET A 21 9.48 -6.21 3.06
N HIS A 22 9.36 -5.23 3.96
CA HIS A 22 8.15 -4.50 4.25
C HIS A 22 8.47 -3.01 4.31
N ALA A 23 7.69 -2.21 3.61
CA ALA A 23 7.74 -0.76 3.72
C ALA A 23 6.34 -0.24 4.03
N GLU A 24 6.24 0.78 4.85
CA GLU A 24 4.99 1.38 5.27
C GLU A 24 5.16 2.88 5.49
N VAL A 25 4.14 3.65 5.10
CA VAL A 25 4.06 5.10 5.30
C VAL A 25 2.63 5.44 5.67
N THR A 26 2.46 6.27 6.70
CA THR A 26 1.17 6.84 7.10
C THR A 26 1.20 8.35 6.91
N LEU A 27 0.12 8.90 6.36
CA LEU A 27 -0.09 10.35 6.21
C LEU A 27 -1.50 10.72 6.65
N HIS A 28 -1.60 11.79 7.44
CA HIS A 28 -2.88 12.38 7.80
C HIS A 28 -3.47 13.20 6.62
N ILE A 29 -4.75 12.95 6.31
CA ILE A 29 -5.53 13.60 5.26
C ILE A 29 -6.81 14.17 5.89
N ASP A 30 -7.06 15.47 5.74
CA ASP A 30 -8.24 16.14 6.26
C ASP A 30 -9.47 15.91 5.33
N ALA A 31 -9.87 14.66 5.24
CA ALA A 31 -11.02 14.18 4.49
C ALA A 31 -11.54 12.88 5.09
N GLU A 32 -12.83 12.56 4.89
CA GLU A 32 -13.47 11.34 5.39
C GLU A 32 -12.82 10.06 4.78
N PRO A 33 -12.70 8.97 5.55
CA PRO A 33 -12.06 7.73 5.10
C PRO A 33 -12.64 7.18 3.78
N LEU A 34 -13.96 7.22 3.61
CA LEU A 34 -14.60 6.77 2.37
C LEU A 34 -14.15 7.60 1.17
N ARG A 35 -14.03 8.92 1.33
CA ARG A 35 -13.56 9.80 0.27
C ARG A 35 -12.13 9.49 -0.17
N VAL A 36 -11.23 9.26 0.79
CA VAL A 36 -9.84 8.90 0.51
C VAL A 36 -9.77 7.52 -0.16
N TRP A 37 -10.56 6.57 0.32
CA TRP A 37 -10.67 5.22 -0.26
C TRP A 37 -11.17 5.27 -1.72
N GLU A 38 -12.20 6.04 -2.03
CA GLU A 38 -12.72 6.21 -3.41
C GLU A 38 -11.64 6.72 -4.38
N LEU A 39 -10.81 7.67 -3.95
CA LEU A 39 -9.72 8.19 -4.77
C LEU A 39 -8.65 7.14 -5.06
N VAL A 40 -8.29 6.33 -4.04
CA VAL A 40 -7.23 5.32 -4.16
C VAL A 40 -7.72 4.07 -4.89
N SER A 41 -8.96 3.65 -4.66
CA SER A 41 -9.52 2.43 -5.24
C SER A 41 -10.00 2.57 -6.70
N ASP A 42 -10.19 3.78 -7.18
CA ASP A 42 -10.39 4.04 -8.60
C ASP A 42 -9.05 3.95 -9.34
N ILE A 43 -8.72 2.75 -9.80
CA ILE A 43 -7.44 2.49 -10.46
C ILE A 43 -7.25 3.29 -11.76
N THR A 44 -8.32 3.76 -12.38
CA THR A 44 -8.23 4.55 -13.60
C THR A 44 -7.57 5.91 -13.37
N ARG A 45 -7.55 6.36 -12.10
CA ARG A 45 -6.88 7.57 -11.64
C ARG A 45 -5.50 7.33 -11.04
N MET A 46 -5.02 6.08 -11.00
CA MET A 46 -3.74 5.74 -10.39
C MET A 46 -2.57 6.54 -11.00
N GLY A 47 -2.65 6.87 -12.27
CA GLY A 47 -1.66 7.73 -12.95
C GLY A 47 -1.58 9.16 -12.40
N ASP A 48 -2.64 9.67 -11.77
CA ASP A 48 -2.66 11.01 -11.16
C ASP A 48 -1.81 11.03 -9.86
N TYR A 49 -1.74 9.90 -9.18
CA TYR A 49 -1.16 9.80 -7.84
C TYR A 49 0.19 9.08 -7.80
N SER A 50 0.31 7.95 -8.49
CA SER A 50 1.51 7.12 -8.46
C SER A 50 2.67 7.78 -9.22
N PRO A 51 3.90 7.76 -8.67
CA PRO A 51 5.09 8.16 -9.42
C PRO A 51 5.58 7.09 -10.41
N GLU A 52 5.13 5.85 -10.30
CA GLU A 52 5.58 4.73 -11.15
C GLU A 52 4.49 4.25 -12.14
N VAL A 53 3.21 4.27 -11.75
CA VAL A 53 2.08 3.86 -12.60
C VAL A 53 1.48 5.11 -13.22
N PHE A 54 1.54 5.24 -14.53
CA PHE A 54 1.01 6.42 -15.23
C PHE A 54 -0.32 6.16 -15.95
N GLU A 55 -0.75 4.91 -16.02
CA GLU A 55 -2.00 4.49 -16.62
C GLU A 55 -2.44 3.17 -16.00
N ALA A 56 -3.73 2.98 -15.75
CA ALA A 56 -4.28 1.69 -15.36
C ALA A 56 -5.68 1.50 -15.92
N GLU A 57 -6.05 0.25 -16.17
CA GLU A 57 -7.35 -0.11 -16.73
C GLU A 57 -7.91 -1.39 -16.10
N TRP A 58 -9.23 -1.40 -15.93
CA TRP A 58 -9.95 -2.58 -15.50
C TRP A 58 -9.91 -3.67 -16.56
N LEU A 59 -9.98 -4.92 -16.14
CA LEU A 59 -10.03 -6.10 -17.02
C LEU A 59 -11.36 -6.83 -16.87
N ASP A 60 -11.61 -7.74 -17.78
CA ASP A 60 -12.75 -8.65 -17.75
C ASP A 60 -14.13 -7.97 -17.65
N GLY A 61 -14.22 -6.71 -18.15
CA GLY A 61 -15.45 -5.93 -18.12
C GLY A 61 -15.79 -5.29 -16.78
N ALA A 62 -14.88 -5.33 -15.80
CA ALA A 62 -15.05 -4.62 -14.55
C ALA A 62 -15.00 -3.10 -14.76
N THR A 63 -15.70 -2.35 -13.91
CA THR A 63 -15.77 -0.88 -13.94
C THR A 63 -15.58 -0.26 -12.55
N ALA A 64 -15.44 -1.09 -11.52
CA ALA A 64 -15.32 -0.68 -10.12
C ALA A 64 -14.50 -1.69 -9.31
N PRO A 65 -13.92 -1.26 -8.18
CA PRO A 65 -13.17 -2.15 -7.31
C PRO A 65 -14.07 -3.17 -6.61
N ALA A 66 -13.67 -4.43 -6.61
CA ALA A 66 -14.27 -5.49 -5.81
C ALA A 66 -13.23 -6.62 -5.59
N LEU A 67 -13.44 -7.44 -4.57
CA LEU A 67 -12.60 -8.60 -4.31
C LEU A 67 -12.51 -9.52 -5.54
N GLY A 68 -11.30 -9.91 -5.93
CA GLY A 68 -11.02 -10.78 -7.08
C GLY A 68 -11.07 -10.08 -8.45
N VAL A 69 -11.46 -8.82 -8.51
CA VAL A 69 -11.40 -8.04 -9.76
C VAL A 69 -9.96 -7.83 -10.16
N ARG A 70 -9.71 -7.95 -11.48
CA ARG A 70 -8.39 -7.77 -12.07
C ARG A 70 -8.31 -6.45 -12.82
N TYR A 71 -7.11 -5.89 -12.81
CA TYR A 71 -6.74 -4.72 -13.59
C TYR A 71 -5.29 -4.83 -14.05
N ARG A 72 -4.87 -3.98 -14.95
CA ARG A 72 -3.46 -3.84 -15.30
C ARG A 72 -3.00 -2.41 -15.16
N GLY A 73 -1.77 -2.24 -14.66
CA GLY A 73 -1.10 -0.95 -14.55
C GLY A 73 0.06 -0.85 -15.51
N HIS A 74 0.18 0.27 -16.21
CA HIS A 74 1.30 0.60 -17.08
C HIS A 74 2.37 1.31 -16.26
N VAL A 75 3.49 0.64 -16.08
CA VAL A 75 4.54 1.03 -15.13
C VAL A 75 5.76 1.55 -15.89
N LYS A 76 6.31 2.66 -15.39
CA LYS A 76 7.63 3.16 -15.76
C LYS A 76 8.48 3.27 -14.50
N ARG A 77 9.34 2.29 -14.30
CA ARG A 77 10.24 2.34 -13.15
C ARG A 77 11.31 3.41 -13.32
N ASN A 78 11.51 4.18 -12.25
CA ASN A 78 12.61 5.13 -12.13
C ASN A 78 12.59 6.26 -13.18
N GLU A 79 11.44 6.56 -13.77
CA GLU A 79 11.29 7.58 -14.81
C GLU A 79 12.18 7.38 -16.07
N ILE A 80 13.12 6.45 -16.04
CA ILE A 80 14.17 6.25 -17.06
C ILE A 80 14.09 4.86 -17.73
N GLY A 81 13.37 3.90 -17.13
CA GLY A 81 13.28 2.51 -17.61
C GLY A 81 12.31 2.30 -18.76
N PRO A 82 12.30 1.09 -19.37
CA PRO A 82 11.26 0.71 -20.30
C PRO A 82 9.90 0.66 -19.58
N THR A 83 8.83 0.96 -20.30
CA THR A 83 7.47 0.80 -19.81
C THR A 83 7.00 -0.64 -20.00
N TYR A 84 6.20 -1.13 -19.06
CA TYR A 84 5.64 -2.48 -19.12
C TYR A 84 4.32 -2.55 -18.35
N TRP A 85 3.46 -3.49 -18.74
CA TRP A 85 2.21 -3.74 -18.04
C TRP A 85 2.40 -4.75 -16.90
N THR A 86 1.83 -4.45 -15.74
CA THR A 86 1.72 -5.37 -14.62
C THR A 86 0.27 -5.77 -14.43
N MET A 87 0.05 -7.08 -14.25
CA MET A 87 -1.27 -7.62 -13.90
C MET A 87 -1.46 -7.54 -12.40
N CYS A 88 -2.62 -7.10 -11.97
CA CYS A 88 -2.99 -6.98 -10.56
C CYS A 88 -4.35 -7.64 -10.30
N GLU A 89 -4.52 -8.18 -9.10
CA GLU A 89 -5.77 -8.74 -8.61
C GLU A 89 -6.07 -8.15 -7.22
N ILE A 90 -7.29 -7.67 -7.02
CA ILE A 90 -7.74 -7.11 -5.74
C ILE A 90 -7.94 -8.26 -4.75
N THR A 91 -7.20 -8.23 -3.64
CA THR A 91 -7.18 -9.27 -2.60
C THR A 91 -7.96 -8.89 -1.36
N GLU A 92 -8.22 -7.61 -1.13
CA GLU A 92 -9.12 -7.10 -0.09
C GLU A 92 -9.73 -5.76 -0.55
N CYS A 93 -11.04 -5.58 -0.31
CA CYS A 93 -11.75 -4.39 -0.76
C CYS A 93 -12.93 -4.11 0.20
N VAL A 94 -12.71 -3.21 1.16
CA VAL A 94 -13.71 -2.77 2.13
C VAL A 94 -13.84 -1.25 2.02
N PRO A 95 -14.97 -0.72 1.52
CA PRO A 95 -15.15 0.71 1.32
C PRO A 95 -14.88 1.53 2.59
N GLY A 96 -14.04 2.55 2.47
CA GLY A 96 -13.64 3.42 3.56
C GLY A 96 -12.63 2.82 4.56
N GLU A 97 -12.27 1.54 4.43
CA GLU A 97 -11.36 0.89 5.38
C GLU A 97 -10.10 0.35 4.72
N VAL A 98 -10.25 -0.43 3.63
CA VAL A 98 -9.14 -1.17 3.02
C VAL A 98 -9.27 -1.27 1.51
N PHE A 99 -8.15 -1.12 0.83
CA PHE A 99 -7.96 -1.50 -0.56
C PHE A 99 -6.60 -2.20 -0.70
N GLU A 100 -6.61 -3.49 -1.06
CA GLU A 100 -5.40 -4.29 -1.21
C GLU A 100 -5.40 -5.01 -2.55
N PHE A 101 -4.24 -5.06 -3.20
CA PHE A 101 -4.04 -5.83 -4.43
C PHE A 101 -2.68 -6.52 -4.45
N ALA A 102 -2.63 -7.65 -5.13
CA ALA A 102 -1.42 -8.37 -5.43
C ALA A 102 -1.00 -8.15 -6.89
N VAL A 103 0.30 -7.94 -7.11
CA VAL A 103 0.89 -7.97 -8.45
C VAL A 103 1.10 -9.43 -8.85
N MET A 104 0.60 -9.80 -10.03
CA MET A 104 0.58 -11.17 -10.53
C MET A 104 1.64 -11.37 -11.62
N ILE A 105 2.49 -12.40 -11.49
CA ILE A 105 3.40 -12.86 -12.54
C ILE A 105 3.12 -14.33 -12.80
N SER A 106 2.80 -14.67 -14.06
CA SER A 106 2.42 -16.03 -14.45
C SER A 106 1.34 -16.66 -13.55
N GLY A 107 0.33 -15.85 -13.18
CA GLY A 107 -0.79 -16.27 -12.35
C GLY A 107 -0.47 -16.46 -10.85
N ARG A 108 0.70 -16.02 -10.39
CA ARG A 108 1.12 -16.12 -8.99
C ARG A 108 1.35 -14.74 -8.38
N PRO A 109 0.92 -14.49 -7.13
CA PRO A 109 1.19 -13.25 -6.44
C PRO A 109 2.70 -13.11 -6.16
N THR A 110 3.26 -11.95 -6.45
CA THR A 110 4.69 -11.65 -6.26
C THR A 110 4.94 -10.59 -5.19
N ASN A 111 4.05 -9.66 -5.04
CA ASN A 111 4.08 -8.64 -4.00
C ASN A 111 2.68 -8.07 -3.79
N THR A 112 2.44 -7.54 -2.62
CA THR A 112 1.15 -6.97 -2.22
C THR A 112 1.33 -5.51 -1.86
N TRP A 113 0.39 -4.69 -2.31
CA TRP A 113 0.21 -3.30 -1.92
C TRP A 113 -1.11 -3.17 -1.18
N ARG A 114 -1.08 -2.55 -0.03
CA ARG A 114 -2.26 -2.35 0.82
C ARG A 114 -2.37 -0.90 1.24
N TYR A 115 -3.57 -0.37 1.12
CA TYR A 115 -4.00 0.89 1.68
C TYR A 115 -5.00 0.62 2.79
N SER A 116 -4.83 1.27 3.93
CA SER A 116 -5.79 1.26 5.03
C SER A 116 -6.11 2.69 5.47
N PHE A 117 -7.37 2.92 5.85
CA PHE A 117 -7.90 4.24 6.11
C PHE A 117 -8.57 4.22 7.49
N ALA A 118 -7.88 4.74 8.50
CA ALA A 118 -8.40 4.82 9.86
C ALA A 118 -8.91 6.25 10.15
N PRO A 119 -10.09 6.41 10.78
CA PRO A 119 -10.50 7.71 11.27
C PRO A 119 -9.45 8.26 12.25
N ALA A 120 -9.02 9.50 12.06
CA ALA A 120 -8.03 10.12 12.92
C ALA A 120 -8.67 10.82 14.12
N GLU A 121 -7.94 10.88 15.25
CA GLU A 121 -8.34 11.70 16.38
C GLU A 121 -8.36 13.19 15.97
N GLY A 122 -9.52 13.82 16.09
CA GLY A 122 -9.68 15.21 15.67
C GLY A 122 -10.32 15.41 14.30
N GLY A 123 -10.61 14.33 13.58
CA GLY A 123 -11.21 14.30 12.25
C GLY A 123 -10.23 13.96 11.15
N GLY A 124 -10.76 13.70 9.95
CA GLY A 124 -9.96 13.24 8.82
C GLY A 124 -9.58 11.77 8.91
N THR A 125 -8.57 11.39 8.15
CA THR A 125 -8.12 10.01 7.93
C THR A 125 -6.63 9.86 8.09
N ASP A 126 -6.18 8.89 8.86
CA ASP A 126 -4.82 8.38 8.82
C ASP A 126 -4.73 7.31 7.72
N ALA A 127 -4.26 7.73 6.55
CA ALA A 127 -4.10 6.86 5.40
C ALA A 127 -2.71 6.19 5.42
N THR A 128 -2.69 4.86 5.42
CA THR A 128 -1.46 4.08 5.43
C THR A 128 -1.32 3.29 4.14
N GLU A 129 -0.20 3.47 3.44
CA GLU A 129 0.20 2.63 2.30
C GLU A 129 1.31 1.69 2.75
N SER A 130 1.17 0.41 2.46
CA SER A 130 2.18 -0.61 2.78
C SER A 130 2.48 -1.53 1.60
N PHE A 131 3.73 -1.98 1.54
CA PHE A 131 4.25 -2.91 0.54
C PHE A 131 4.82 -4.14 1.22
N ARG A 132 4.48 -5.34 0.73
CA ARG A 132 5.00 -6.62 1.21
C ARG A 132 5.50 -7.48 0.07
N LEU A 133 6.64 -8.15 0.28
CA LEU A 133 7.10 -9.27 -0.54
C LEU A 133 6.78 -10.59 0.16
N PRO A 134 6.38 -11.64 -0.58
CA PRO A 134 6.23 -12.97 -0.01
C PRO A 134 7.57 -13.53 0.46
N ASP A 135 7.52 -14.33 1.54
CA ASP A 135 8.68 -15.05 2.06
C ASP A 135 9.01 -16.22 1.11
N ASN A 136 9.91 -16.02 0.18
CA ASN A 136 10.46 -17.08 -0.64
C ASN A 136 12.00 -16.99 -0.72
N ILE A 137 12.63 -18.10 -1.09
CA ILE A 137 14.10 -18.23 -1.19
C ILE A 137 14.72 -17.16 -2.10
N LEU A 138 14.02 -16.76 -3.16
CA LEU A 138 14.48 -15.72 -4.09
C LEU A 138 14.60 -14.35 -3.42
N THR A 139 13.67 -14.00 -2.53
CA THR A 139 13.73 -12.72 -1.78
C THR A 139 14.89 -12.71 -0.79
N ALA A 140 15.23 -13.86 -0.18
CA ALA A 140 16.36 -13.99 0.73
C ALA A 140 17.72 -13.77 0.03
N ILE A 141 17.85 -14.19 -1.24
CA ILE A 141 19.06 -14.01 -2.05
C ILE A 141 19.20 -12.56 -2.55
N TRP A 142 18.09 -11.90 -2.87
CA TRP A 142 18.08 -10.52 -3.38
C TRP A 142 18.24 -9.43 -2.31
N ARG A 143 17.99 -9.74 -1.02
CA ARG A 143 18.16 -8.81 0.10
C ARG A 143 19.54 -8.16 0.19
N PRO A 144 20.66 -8.87 0.16
CA PRO A 144 21.99 -8.27 0.26
C PRO A 144 22.40 -7.49 -0.99
N LEU A 145 21.73 -7.69 -2.14
CA LEU A 145 22.08 -7.09 -3.44
C LEU A 145 21.31 -5.77 -3.74
N GLY A 146 20.72 -5.11 -2.76
CA GLY A 146 20.06 -3.81 -2.97
C GLY A 146 18.68 -3.66 -2.34
N GLY A 147 18.23 -4.61 -1.52
CA GLY A 147 16.93 -4.57 -0.86
C GLY A 147 16.70 -3.29 -0.03
N PHE A 148 17.76 -2.80 0.62
CA PHE A 148 17.75 -1.57 1.40
C PHE A 148 17.49 -0.30 0.54
N LEU A 149 18.13 -0.21 -0.62
CA LEU A 149 17.91 0.92 -1.55
C LEU A 149 16.48 0.92 -2.10
N ARG A 150 15.89 -0.26 -2.29
CA ARG A 150 14.51 -0.41 -2.74
C ARG A 150 13.49 -0.04 -1.66
N GLU A 151 13.75 -0.36 -0.40
CA GLU A 151 12.88 -0.01 0.73
C GLU A 151 12.77 1.51 0.91
N ASN A 152 13.89 2.23 0.94
CA ASN A 152 13.91 3.69 1.05
C ASN A 152 13.21 4.37 -0.14
N ARG A 153 13.35 3.79 -1.33
CA ARG A 153 12.68 4.28 -2.52
C ARG A 153 11.17 4.06 -2.44
N ASN A 154 10.73 2.84 -2.10
CA ASN A 154 9.31 2.55 -1.94
C ASN A 154 8.67 3.51 -0.93
N ARG A 155 9.31 3.75 0.22
CA ARG A 155 8.81 4.72 1.21
C ARG A 155 8.63 6.12 0.63
N ARG A 156 9.61 6.61 -0.13
CA ARG A 156 9.52 7.93 -0.77
C ARG A 156 8.39 7.99 -1.81
N ASP A 157 8.24 6.94 -2.60
CA ASP A 157 7.26 6.89 -3.67
C ASP A 157 5.83 6.71 -3.11
N MET A 158 5.65 5.93 -2.03
CA MET A 158 4.42 5.86 -1.25
C MET A 158 4.04 7.23 -0.65
N LEU A 159 4.99 7.91 -0.02
CA LEU A 159 4.72 9.24 0.54
C LEU A 159 4.25 10.21 -0.53
N ARG A 160 4.88 10.22 -1.70
CA ARG A 160 4.46 11.04 -2.85
C ARG A 160 3.06 10.69 -3.34
N THR A 161 2.71 9.40 -3.37
CA THR A 161 1.37 8.95 -3.72
C THR A 161 0.36 9.52 -2.74
N LEU A 162 0.56 9.32 -1.43
CA LEU A 162 -0.34 9.83 -0.40
C LEU A 162 -0.43 11.36 -0.37
N GLU A 163 0.66 12.08 -0.61
CA GLU A 163 0.67 13.56 -0.71
C GLU A 163 -0.21 14.05 -1.88
N ARG A 164 -0.17 13.37 -3.04
CA ARG A 164 -1.01 13.71 -4.19
C ARG A 164 -2.48 13.38 -3.95
N VAL A 165 -2.77 12.23 -3.32
CA VAL A 165 -4.14 11.87 -2.89
C VAL A 165 -4.66 12.91 -1.90
N LYS A 166 -3.86 13.30 -0.90
CA LYS A 166 -4.18 14.36 0.07
C LYS A 166 -4.56 15.66 -0.62
N ALA A 167 -3.74 16.13 -1.55
CA ALA A 167 -4.00 17.38 -2.26
C ALA A 167 -5.34 17.38 -3.01
N VAL A 168 -5.77 16.23 -3.55
CA VAL A 168 -7.06 16.10 -4.24
C VAL A 168 -8.21 15.92 -3.25
N ALA A 169 -8.01 15.16 -2.17
CA ALA A 169 -9.05 14.89 -1.18
C ALA A 169 -9.46 16.17 -0.42
N GLU A 170 -8.49 17.02 -0.10
CA GLU A 170 -8.69 18.26 0.68
C GLU A 170 -9.11 19.46 -0.18
N ALA A 171 -9.02 19.38 -1.50
CA ALA A 171 -9.44 20.46 -2.42
C ALA A 171 -10.92 20.41 -2.82
N ALA A 172 -11.69 19.41 -2.36
CA ALA A 172 -13.05 19.13 -2.80
C ALA A 172 -14.15 19.65 -1.85
#